data_3f302cdbd3f0af471f2dcfce0a3a943a
#
_entry.id   3f302cdbd3f0af471f2dcfce0a3a943a
#
_cell.length_a   1.000
_cell.length_b   1.000
_cell.length_c   1.000
_cell.angle_alpha   90.00
_cell.angle_beta   90.00
_cell.angle_gamma   90.00
#
_symmetry.space_group_name_H-M   'P 1'
#
loop_
_entity.id
_entity.type
_entity.pdbx_description
1 polymer ?
#
loop_
_entity_poly.entity_id
_entity_poly.type
_entity_poly.pdbx_seq_one_letter_code
_entity_poly.pdbx_strand_id
1 'polypeptide(L)'
;MVNQNKEYYLGLYEKSMPNTLSWEEKLKVVKEAGFDYLEMSIDETEEKLARLDQSVDEIEKAIEKTGVPIKSICLSGHRKYPLGSHDPKIRERGMEIMEKAICLAARLGVRVIQLAGYDVYYEEGDFQTRDYFKMNLKEAAIMAAKQGVLLGFETMETPFMDTVEKAMAYVKDVDQAYLGVYPDIGNLKNASLLYNVDVNEDIMTGKGHIFATHLKETVPGKYREIPFGTGHTEFVRNIKTLKRLG
;
A
#
# COMPACT_ATOMS: atom_id res chain seq x y z
N MET A 1 -13.11 23.86 -0.01
CA MET A 1 -12.04 24.64 0.66
C MET A 1 -11.17 23.65 1.39
N VAL A 2 -9.93 23.44 0.96
CA VAL A 2 -8.95 22.60 1.66
C VAL A 2 -8.61 23.33 2.95
N ASN A 3 -8.81 22.66 4.08
CA ASN A 3 -8.49 23.21 5.39
C ASN A 3 -6.96 23.40 5.48
N GLN A 4 -6.47 24.62 5.37
CA GLN A 4 -5.02 24.97 5.25
C GLN A 4 -4.18 24.61 6.51
N ASN A 5 -4.79 24.08 7.56
CA ASN A 5 -4.14 23.71 8.83
C ASN A 5 -4.15 22.21 9.11
N LYS A 6 -4.40 21.36 8.11
CA LYS A 6 -4.44 19.92 8.34
C LYS A 6 -3.05 19.32 8.22
N GLU A 7 -2.53 18.78 9.31
CA GLU A 7 -1.17 18.20 9.37
C GLU A 7 -1.05 16.84 8.64
N TYR A 8 -2.19 16.21 8.30
CA TYR A 8 -2.24 14.93 7.60
C TYR A 8 -3.54 14.78 6.83
N TYR A 9 -3.55 13.87 5.86
CA TYR A 9 -4.75 13.46 5.13
C TYR A 9 -5.16 12.05 5.56
N LEU A 10 -6.46 11.83 5.74
CA LEU A 10 -7.02 10.55 6.10
C LEU A 10 -7.73 9.92 4.90
N GLY A 11 -7.24 8.76 4.44
CA GLY A 11 -7.83 8.00 3.34
C GLY A 11 -8.79 6.93 3.81
N LEU A 12 -9.85 6.69 3.03
CA LEU A 12 -10.72 5.53 3.20
C LEU A 12 -10.32 4.46 2.18
N TYR A 13 -10.04 3.26 2.68
CA TYR A 13 -9.71 2.14 1.82
C TYR A 13 -10.96 1.61 1.11
N GLU A 14 -10.91 1.47 -0.20
CA GLU A 14 -12.06 1.08 -1.03
C GLU A 14 -12.73 -0.23 -0.56
N LYS A 15 -11.95 -1.20 -0.07
CA LYS A 15 -12.50 -2.48 0.41
C LYS A 15 -13.34 -2.38 1.68
N SER A 16 -13.40 -1.22 2.34
CA SER A 16 -14.33 -0.97 3.46
C SER A 16 -15.76 -0.71 2.99
N MET A 17 -15.98 -0.63 1.67
CA MET A 17 -17.28 -0.35 1.06
C MET A 17 -17.73 -1.50 0.16
N PRO A 18 -19.05 -1.65 -0.10
CA PRO A 18 -19.56 -2.63 -1.06
C PRO A 18 -19.00 -2.40 -2.47
N ASN A 19 -18.60 -3.48 -3.15
CA ASN A 19 -18.10 -3.41 -4.53
C ASN A 19 -19.15 -2.93 -5.53
N THR A 20 -20.43 -3.10 -5.21
CA THR A 20 -21.57 -2.71 -6.06
C THR A 20 -21.78 -1.21 -6.22
N LEU A 21 -21.14 -0.40 -5.38
CA LEU A 21 -21.22 1.06 -5.47
C LEU A 21 -20.45 1.57 -6.70
N SER A 22 -21.06 2.51 -7.43
CA SER A 22 -20.40 3.29 -8.47
C SER A 22 -19.26 4.16 -7.89
N TRP A 23 -18.40 4.68 -8.73
CA TRP A 23 -17.33 5.58 -8.29
C TRP A 23 -17.88 6.83 -7.59
N GLU A 24 -18.94 7.43 -8.13
CA GLU A 24 -19.58 8.58 -7.50
C GLU A 24 -20.12 8.27 -6.11
N GLU A 25 -20.79 7.12 -5.93
CA GLU A 25 -21.31 6.69 -4.62
C GLU A 25 -20.18 6.43 -3.63
N LYS A 26 -19.11 5.75 -4.03
CA LYS A 26 -17.93 5.52 -3.19
C LYS A 26 -17.33 6.83 -2.70
N LEU A 27 -17.11 7.80 -3.61
CA LEU A 27 -16.53 9.08 -3.25
C LEU A 27 -17.47 9.94 -2.38
N LYS A 28 -18.79 9.80 -2.52
CA LYS A 28 -19.76 10.41 -1.60
C LYS A 28 -19.64 9.82 -0.18
N VAL A 29 -19.53 8.48 -0.07
CA VAL A 29 -19.31 7.82 1.23
C VAL A 29 -18.03 8.31 1.89
N VAL A 30 -16.91 8.44 1.14
CA VAL A 30 -15.67 9.01 1.65
C VAL A 30 -15.89 10.39 2.27
N LYS A 31 -16.60 11.27 1.55
CA LYS A 31 -16.89 12.64 1.98
C LYS A 31 -17.79 12.69 3.20
N GLU A 32 -18.88 11.93 3.21
CA GLU A 32 -19.87 11.86 4.28
C GLU A 32 -19.27 11.28 5.57
N ALA A 33 -18.36 10.31 5.43
CA ALA A 33 -17.62 9.72 6.55
C ALA A 33 -16.48 10.61 7.08
N GLY A 34 -16.22 11.77 6.44
CA GLY A 34 -15.22 12.74 6.89
C GLY A 34 -13.78 12.41 6.50
N PHE A 35 -13.57 11.52 5.54
CA PHE A 35 -12.25 11.23 4.98
C PHE A 35 -11.88 12.23 3.88
N ASP A 36 -10.59 12.37 3.61
CA ASP A 36 -10.06 13.35 2.66
C ASP A 36 -9.91 12.79 1.24
N TYR A 37 -9.73 11.48 1.12
CA TYR A 37 -9.48 10.82 -0.16
C TYR A 37 -9.87 9.34 -0.10
N LEU A 38 -9.96 8.74 -1.29
CA LEU A 38 -10.10 7.29 -1.45
C LEU A 38 -8.75 6.66 -1.76
N GLU A 39 -8.43 5.53 -1.11
CA GLU A 39 -7.43 4.59 -1.56
C GLU A 39 -8.08 3.52 -2.43
N MET A 40 -7.71 3.49 -3.72
CA MET A 40 -8.24 2.55 -4.69
C MET A 40 -7.62 1.16 -4.51
N SER A 41 -8.43 0.11 -4.65
CA SER A 41 -7.96 -1.28 -4.60
C SER A 41 -7.79 -1.86 -6.01
N ILE A 42 -6.61 -2.39 -6.29
CA ILE A 42 -6.32 -3.27 -7.44
C ILE A 42 -5.85 -4.60 -6.85
N ASP A 43 -6.80 -5.51 -6.62
CA ASP A 43 -6.49 -6.84 -6.09
C ASP A 43 -6.44 -7.92 -7.18
N GLU A 44 -6.29 -9.17 -6.76
CA GLU A 44 -6.11 -10.33 -7.63
C GLU A 44 -7.36 -10.80 -8.38
N THR A 45 -8.53 -10.19 -8.12
CA THR A 45 -9.76 -10.52 -8.84
C THR A 45 -9.74 -9.99 -10.27
N GLU A 46 -10.33 -10.71 -11.19
CA GLU A 46 -10.39 -10.30 -12.61
C GLU A 46 -11.08 -8.93 -12.76
N GLU A 47 -12.12 -8.65 -11.95
CA GLU A 47 -12.83 -7.36 -11.96
C GLU A 47 -11.88 -6.20 -11.59
N LYS A 48 -11.07 -6.35 -10.55
CA LYS A 48 -10.15 -5.31 -10.09
C LYS A 48 -8.95 -5.16 -11.03
N LEU A 49 -8.43 -6.27 -11.56
CA LEU A 49 -7.35 -6.24 -12.55
C LEU A 49 -7.80 -5.60 -13.87
N ALA A 50 -9.06 -5.83 -14.30
CA ALA A 50 -9.60 -5.22 -15.53
C ALA A 50 -9.59 -3.68 -15.48
N ARG A 51 -9.60 -3.07 -14.30
CA ARG A 51 -9.50 -1.59 -14.13
C ARG A 51 -8.24 -1.01 -14.74
N LEU A 52 -7.17 -1.80 -14.79
CA LEU A 52 -5.88 -1.38 -15.36
C LEU A 52 -5.97 -1.10 -16.88
N ASP A 53 -6.95 -1.70 -17.54
CA ASP A 53 -7.16 -1.60 -19.00
C ASP A 53 -8.40 -0.76 -19.36
N GLN A 54 -9.15 -0.25 -18.37
CA GLN A 54 -10.37 0.53 -18.59
C GLN A 54 -10.07 2.04 -18.73
N SER A 55 -11.04 2.77 -19.32
CA SER A 55 -11.02 4.23 -19.29
C SER A 55 -11.17 4.74 -17.85
N VAL A 56 -10.50 5.83 -17.54
CA VAL A 56 -10.62 6.52 -16.24
C VAL A 56 -11.74 7.58 -16.23
N ASP A 57 -12.44 7.79 -17.35
CA ASP A 57 -13.40 8.88 -17.53
C ASP A 57 -14.51 8.90 -16.46
N GLU A 58 -15.00 7.71 -16.05
CA GLU A 58 -16.00 7.62 -14.99
C GLU A 58 -15.45 8.02 -13.62
N ILE A 59 -14.19 7.67 -13.37
CA ILE A 59 -13.48 8.03 -12.13
C ILE A 59 -13.25 9.54 -12.10
N GLU A 60 -12.76 10.11 -13.18
CA GLU A 60 -12.50 11.55 -13.31
C GLU A 60 -13.79 12.37 -13.13
N LYS A 61 -14.88 11.97 -13.79
CA LYS A 61 -16.20 12.60 -13.60
C LYS A 61 -16.71 12.50 -12.16
N ALA A 62 -16.48 11.37 -11.51
CA ALA A 62 -16.87 11.19 -10.11
C ALA A 62 -16.04 12.09 -9.18
N ILE A 63 -14.73 12.22 -9.42
CA ILE A 63 -13.84 13.14 -8.70
C ILE A 63 -14.28 14.59 -8.88
N GLU A 64 -14.54 15.02 -10.12
CA GLU A 64 -15.02 16.38 -10.43
C GLU A 64 -16.33 16.71 -9.71
N LYS A 65 -17.29 15.78 -9.73
CA LYS A 65 -18.62 15.96 -9.14
C LYS A 65 -18.61 15.99 -7.62
N THR A 66 -17.78 15.17 -6.98
CA THR A 66 -17.74 15.04 -5.52
C THR A 66 -16.71 15.96 -4.85
N GLY A 67 -15.67 16.32 -5.60
CA GLY A 67 -14.49 17.02 -5.09
C GLY A 67 -13.57 16.14 -4.22
N VAL A 68 -13.77 14.82 -4.21
CA VAL A 68 -12.97 13.86 -3.43
C VAL A 68 -11.95 13.20 -4.35
N PRO A 69 -10.65 13.36 -4.12
CA PRO A 69 -9.61 12.73 -4.95
C PRO A 69 -9.37 11.26 -4.59
N ILE A 70 -8.74 10.54 -5.52
CA ILE A 70 -8.00 9.30 -5.23
C ILE A 70 -6.53 9.69 -5.04
N LYS A 71 -5.88 9.29 -3.94
CA LYS A 71 -4.48 9.69 -3.66
C LYS A 71 -3.52 8.52 -3.52
N SER A 72 -4.01 7.32 -3.29
CA SER A 72 -3.20 6.10 -3.26
C SER A 72 -3.90 4.93 -3.95
N ILE A 73 -3.11 3.97 -4.40
CA ILE A 73 -3.56 2.69 -4.93
C ILE A 73 -2.95 1.59 -4.08
N CYS A 74 -3.79 0.71 -3.54
CA CYS A 74 -3.36 -0.54 -2.91
C CYS A 74 -3.27 -1.63 -3.99
N LEU A 75 -2.06 -2.01 -4.38
CA LEU A 75 -1.79 -2.97 -5.44
C LEU A 75 -1.54 -4.36 -4.85
N SER A 76 -2.61 -5.06 -4.48
CA SER A 76 -2.53 -6.42 -3.94
C SER A 76 -2.74 -7.54 -4.98
N GLY A 77 -2.84 -7.20 -6.26
CA GLY A 77 -2.86 -8.15 -7.39
C GLY A 77 -1.60 -9.02 -7.46
N HIS A 78 -0.47 -8.52 -6.93
CA HIS A 78 0.78 -9.25 -6.80
C HIS A 78 0.72 -10.44 -5.82
N ARG A 79 -0.38 -10.62 -5.10
CA ARG A 79 -0.62 -11.85 -4.33
C ARG A 79 -0.74 -13.07 -5.25
N LYS A 80 -1.48 -12.93 -6.37
CA LYS A 80 -1.64 -13.97 -7.38
C LYS A 80 -0.51 -13.97 -8.41
N TYR A 81 0.08 -12.80 -8.69
CA TYR A 81 1.12 -12.61 -9.69
C TYR A 81 2.37 -11.96 -9.05
N PRO A 82 3.02 -12.67 -8.09
CA PRO A 82 4.14 -12.09 -7.36
C PRO A 82 5.38 -11.89 -8.24
N LEU A 83 6.12 -10.84 -7.93
CA LEU A 83 7.33 -10.46 -8.67
C LEU A 83 8.48 -11.45 -8.46
N GLY A 84 8.41 -12.29 -7.44
CA GLY A 84 9.43 -13.28 -7.09
C GLY A 84 9.10 -14.71 -7.49
N SER A 85 7.93 -15.01 -8.09
CA SER A 85 7.53 -16.38 -8.42
C SER A 85 8.60 -17.16 -9.19
N HIS A 86 8.68 -18.47 -8.95
CA HIS A 86 9.51 -19.37 -9.75
C HIS A 86 9.04 -19.46 -11.21
N ASP A 87 7.74 -19.29 -11.46
CA ASP A 87 7.19 -19.28 -12.82
C ASP A 87 7.46 -17.92 -13.52
N PRO A 88 8.26 -17.91 -14.61
CA PRO A 88 8.55 -16.67 -15.34
C PRO A 88 7.28 -16.00 -15.90
N LYS A 89 6.25 -16.75 -16.28
CA LYS A 89 4.99 -16.20 -16.80
C LYS A 89 4.22 -15.43 -15.72
N ILE A 90 4.28 -15.92 -14.48
CA ILE A 90 3.68 -15.22 -13.35
C ILE A 90 4.43 -13.92 -13.08
N ARG A 91 5.77 -13.94 -13.12
CA ARG A 91 6.58 -12.71 -12.96
C ARG A 91 6.34 -11.70 -14.08
N GLU A 92 6.30 -12.14 -15.33
CA GLU A 92 5.97 -11.29 -16.49
C GLU A 92 4.61 -10.62 -16.32
N ARG A 93 3.59 -11.40 -15.91
CA ARG A 93 2.26 -10.85 -15.62
C ARG A 93 2.29 -9.88 -14.43
N GLY A 94 3.07 -10.16 -13.41
CA GLY A 94 3.28 -9.26 -12.27
C GLY A 94 3.88 -7.92 -12.71
N MET A 95 4.87 -7.94 -13.57
CA MET A 95 5.50 -6.72 -14.11
C MET A 95 4.55 -5.95 -15.04
N GLU A 96 3.74 -6.63 -15.86
CA GLU A 96 2.69 -5.99 -16.67
C GLU A 96 1.65 -5.27 -15.78
N ILE A 97 1.22 -5.92 -14.70
CA ILE A 97 0.30 -5.32 -13.71
C ILE A 97 0.93 -4.09 -13.06
N MET A 98 2.22 -4.17 -12.72
CA MET A 98 2.96 -3.04 -12.14
C MET A 98 3.01 -1.85 -13.11
N GLU A 99 3.41 -2.06 -14.35
CA GLU A 99 3.48 -1.01 -15.38
C GLU A 99 2.12 -0.34 -15.58
N LYS A 100 1.06 -1.13 -15.75
CA LYS A 100 -0.30 -0.61 -15.91
C LYS A 100 -0.78 0.15 -14.68
N ALA A 101 -0.46 -0.31 -13.46
CA ALA A 101 -0.82 0.38 -12.22
C ALA A 101 -0.08 1.73 -12.10
N ILE A 102 1.18 1.80 -12.50
CA ILE A 102 1.96 3.04 -12.55
C ILE A 102 1.34 4.02 -13.58
N CYS A 103 0.98 3.53 -14.77
CA CYS A 103 0.30 4.35 -15.78
C CYS A 103 -1.06 4.86 -15.30
N LEU A 104 -1.86 4.00 -14.65
CA LEU A 104 -3.14 4.38 -14.06
C LEU A 104 -2.96 5.45 -12.97
N ALA A 105 -1.99 5.27 -12.09
CA ALA A 105 -1.66 6.24 -11.04
C ALA A 105 -1.29 7.60 -11.65
N ALA A 106 -0.42 7.63 -12.66
CA ALA A 106 -0.01 8.86 -13.34
C ALA A 106 -1.19 9.58 -13.99
N ARG A 107 -2.10 8.84 -14.67
CA ARG A 107 -3.30 9.40 -15.31
C ARG A 107 -4.26 10.03 -14.31
N LEU A 108 -4.49 9.37 -13.16
CA LEU A 108 -5.38 9.87 -12.10
C LEU A 108 -4.74 10.91 -11.18
N GLY A 109 -3.46 11.25 -11.38
CA GLY A 109 -2.71 12.14 -10.48
C GLY A 109 -2.42 11.51 -9.11
N VAL A 110 -2.53 10.19 -9.00
CA VAL A 110 -2.15 9.44 -7.80
C VAL A 110 -0.63 9.38 -7.69
N ARG A 111 -0.10 9.66 -6.50
CA ARG A 111 1.35 9.75 -6.27
C ARG A 111 1.95 8.56 -5.55
N VAL A 112 1.13 7.72 -4.92
CA VAL A 112 1.61 6.59 -4.11
C VAL A 112 0.89 5.32 -4.51
N ILE A 113 1.66 4.28 -4.83
CA ILE A 113 1.17 2.90 -4.94
C ILE A 113 1.71 2.13 -3.74
N GLN A 114 0.81 1.61 -2.92
CA GLN A 114 1.12 0.65 -1.87
C GLN A 114 1.35 -0.72 -2.51
N LEU A 115 2.49 -1.32 -2.25
CA LEU A 115 2.88 -2.64 -2.69
C LEU A 115 2.69 -3.65 -1.56
N ALA A 116 2.16 -4.82 -1.87
CA ALA A 116 2.18 -5.93 -0.92
C ALA A 116 3.63 -6.40 -0.70
N GLY A 117 4.05 -6.49 0.56
CA GLY A 117 5.40 -6.92 0.95
C GLY A 117 5.55 -8.45 0.91
N TYR A 118 5.47 -9.03 -0.29
CA TYR A 118 5.71 -10.46 -0.52
C TYR A 118 6.69 -10.65 -1.68
N ASP A 119 7.62 -11.59 -1.54
CA ASP A 119 8.34 -12.14 -2.69
C ASP A 119 7.44 -13.10 -3.47
N VAL A 120 6.73 -13.97 -2.74
CA VAL A 120 5.67 -14.88 -3.21
C VAL A 120 4.58 -14.98 -2.15
N TYR A 121 3.39 -15.52 -2.50
CA TYR A 121 2.29 -15.64 -1.55
C TYR A 121 1.66 -17.05 -1.51
N TYR A 122 1.36 -17.66 -2.66
CA TYR A 122 0.73 -18.98 -2.74
C TYR A 122 1.73 -20.12 -3.02
N GLU A 123 3.01 -19.81 -2.99
CA GLU A 123 4.11 -20.76 -3.11
C GLU A 123 5.13 -20.53 -1.99
N GLU A 124 6.02 -21.47 -1.76
CA GLU A 124 7.09 -21.32 -0.78
C GLU A 124 8.18 -20.40 -1.33
N GLY A 125 8.54 -19.38 -0.55
CA GLY A 125 9.64 -18.47 -0.88
C GLY A 125 10.98 -19.06 -0.48
N ASP A 126 11.99 -18.84 -1.32
CA ASP A 126 13.36 -19.25 -1.07
C ASP A 126 14.35 -18.13 -1.45
N PHE A 127 15.62 -18.47 -1.56
CA PHE A 127 16.65 -17.53 -1.97
C PHE A 127 16.42 -17.00 -3.40
N GLN A 128 15.99 -17.87 -4.32
CA GLN A 128 15.78 -17.52 -5.72
C GLN A 128 14.55 -16.61 -5.90
N THR A 129 13.45 -16.85 -5.16
CA THR A 129 12.27 -15.98 -5.19
C THR A 129 12.59 -14.56 -4.72
N ARG A 130 13.45 -14.42 -3.70
CA ARG A 130 13.92 -13.12 -3.20
C ARG A 130 14.80 -12.39 -4.21
N ASP A 131 15.65 -13.11 -4.93
CA ASP A 131 16.47 -12.52 -5.99
C ASP A 131 15.61 -12.04 -7.17
N TYR A 132 14.65 -12.84 -7.63
CA TYR A 132 13.70 -12.43 -8.66
C TYR A 132 12.88 -11.23 -8.22
N PHE A 133 12.36 -11.25 -7.00
CA PHE A 133 11.62 -10.13 -6.43
C PHE A 133 12.45 -8.84 -6.46
N LYS A 134 13.69 -8.90 -5.98
CA LYS A 134 14.60 -7.75 -5.95
C LYS A 134 14.91 -7.20 -7.33
N MET A 135 15.19 -8.07 -8.32
CA MET A 135 15.44 -7.67 -9.70
C MET A 135 14.24 -6.93 -10.29
N ASN A 136 13.05 -7.53 -10.21
CA ASN A 136 11.83 -6.96 -10.75
C ASN A 136 11.41 -5.69 -10.01
N LEU A 137 11.63 -5.63 -8.70
CA LEU A 137 11.38 -4.45 -7.89
C LEU A 137 12.24 -3.25 -8.33
N LYS A 138 13.52 -3.49 -8.65
CA LYS A 138 14.42 -2.44 -9.15
C LYS A 138 13.93 -1.86 -10.47
N GLU A 139 13.47 -2.71 -11.38
CA GLU A 139 12.88 -2.28 -12.64
C GLU A 139 11.58 -1.49 -12.41
N ALA A 140 10.70 -2.00 -11.55
CA ALA A 140 9.47 -1.33 -11.15
C ALA A 140 9.72 0.07 -10.57
N ALA A 141 10.70 0.21 -9.68
CA ALA A 141 11.05 1.49 -9.08
C ALA A 141 11.58 2.50 -10.12
N ILE A 142 12.33 2.04 -11.12
CA ILE A 142 12.78 2.89 -12.24
C ILE A 142 11.60 3.32 -13.11
N MET A 143 10.65 2.43 -13.41
CA MET A 143 9.44 2.77 -14.16
C MET A 143 8.60 3.80 -13.40
N ALA A 144 8.40 3.60 -12.11
CA ALA A 144 7.63 4.51 -11.27
C ALA A 144 8.28 5.90 -11.17
N ALA A 145 9.60 5.97 -11.03
CA ALA A 145 10.36 7.22 -11.00
C ALA A 145 10.16 8.05 -12.27
N LYS A 146 10.13 7.41 -13.46
CA LYS A 146 9.88 8.10 -14.74
C LYS A 146 8.49 8.75 -14.81
N GLN A 147 7.52 8.23 -14.07
CA GLN A 147 6.15 8.73 -14.02
C GLN A 147 5.88 9.61 -12.79
N GLY A 148 6.86 9.81 -11.92
CA GLY A 148 6.72 10.56 -10.68
C GLY A 148 5.79 9.89 -9.67
N VAL A 149 5.72 8.55 -9.67
CA VAL A 149 4.92 7.73 -8.78
C VAL A 149 5.82 7.05 -7.75
N LEU A 150 5.46 7.14 -6.49
CA LEU A 150 6.15 6.49 -5.37
C LEU A 150 5.63 5.07 -5.18
N LEU A 151 6.51 4.13 -4.92
CA LEU A 151 6.19 2.76 -4.54
C LEU A 151 6.52 2.56 -3.07
N GLY A 152 5.52 2.19 -2.25
CA GLY A 152 5.70 1.99 -0.81
C GLY A 152 5.33 0.58 -0.38
N PHE A 153 6.25 -0.13 0.31
CA PHE A 153 5.95 -1.44 0.86
C PHE A 153 5.00 -1.38 2.05
N GLU A 154 3.89 -2.09 1.97
CA GLU A 154 3.14 -2.44 3.17
C GLU A 154 3.92 -3.48 3.98
N THR A 155 4.03 -3.24 5.30
CA THR A 155 4.47 -4.30 6.21
C THR A 155 3.35 -5.30 6.39
N MET A 156 3.66 -6.59 6.17
CA MET A 156 2.67 -7.66 6.05
C MET A 156 2.63 -8.59 7.28
N GLU A 157 1.76 -9.58 7.23
CA GLU A 157 1.63 -10.60 8.26
C GLU A 157 2.64 -11.76 8.13
N THR A 158 3.52 -11.74 7.15
CA THR A 158 4.49 -12.80 6.89
C THR A 158 5.91 -12.39 7.28
N PRO A 159 6.77 -13.33 7.73
CA PRO A 159 8.14 -13.03 8.15
C PRO A 159 9.03 -12.41 7.07
N PHE A 160 8.60 -12.45 5.81
CA PHE A 160 9.36 -11.84 4.71
C PHE A 160 9.49 -10.32 4.86
N MET A 161 8.37 -9.63 5.19
CA MET A 161 8.34 -8.16 5.31
C MET A 161 7.31 -7.71 6.34
N ASP A 162 7.46 -8.13 7.59
CA ASP A 162 6.57 -7.81 8.71
C ASP A 162 7.10 -6.66 9.60
N THR A 163 8.28 -6.11 9.28
CA THR A 163 8.86 -4.94 9.97
C THR A 163 9.30 -3.87 8.97
N VAL A 164 9.37 -2.62 9.44
CA VAL A 164 9.92 -1.51 8.65
C VAL A 164 11.41 -1.73 8.36
N GLU A 165 12.16 -2.28 9.30
CA GLU A 165 13.59 -2.60 9.12
C GLU A 165 13.81 -3.56 7.94
N LYS A 166 12.98 -4.63 7.81
CA LYS A 166 13.06 -5.57 6.69
C LYS A 166 12.71 -4.90 5.35
N ALA A 167 11.69 -4.04 5.32
CA ALA A 167 11.35 -3.27 4.13
C ALA A 167 12.50 -2.33 3.73
N MET A 168 13.12 -1.66 4.70
CA MET A 168 14.25 -0.76 4.48
C MET A 168 15.51 -1.48 3.97
N ALA A 169 15.67 -2.77 4.23
CA ALA A 169 16.75 -3.54 3.61
C ALA A 169 16.60 -3.57 2.06
N TYR A 170 15.38 -3.80 1.56
CA TYR A 170 15.09 -3.73 0.12
C TYR A 170 15.18 -2.32 -0.44
N VAL A 171 14.71 -1.30 0.28
CA VAL A 171 14.80 0.11 -0.12
C VAL A 171 16.26 0.51 -0.33
N LYS A 172 17.14 0.15 0.60
CA LYS A 172 18.59 0.42 0.53
C LYS A 172 19.27 -0.35 -0.60
N ASP A 173 18.91 -1.62 -0.79
CA ASP A 173 19.50 -2.47 -1.83
C ASP A 173 19.12 -2.01 -3.25
N VAL A 174 17.87 -1.56 -3.44
CA VAL A 174 17.39 -1.04 -4.73
C VAL A 174 17.95 0.34 -5.02
N ASP A 175 18.19 1.13 -3.98
CA ASP A 175 18.77 2.49 -4.03
C ASP A 175 18.05 3.39 -5.06
N GLN A 176 16.72 3.48 -4.91
CA GLN A 176 15.88 4.31 -5.77
C GLN A 176 14.98 5.21 -4.91
N ALA A 177 15.09 6.54 -5.09
CA ALA A 177 14.36 7.53 -4.29
C ALA A 177 12.83 7.41 -4.34
N TYR A 178 12.29 6.76 -5.36
CA TYR A 178 10.85 6.51 -5.53
C TYR A 178 10.37 5.20 -4.89
N LEU A 179 11.24 4.48 -4.19
CA LEU A 179 10.90 3.31 -3.39
C LEU A 179 11.04 3.62 -1.90
N GLY A 180 10.02 3.29 -1.14
CA GLY A 180 9.99 3.48 0.31
C GLY A 180 9.05 2.53 1.01
N VAL A 181 8.53 2.94 2.15
CA VAL A 181 7.70 2.11 3.03
C VAL A 181 6.32 2.71 3.21
N TYR A 182 5.34 1.85 3.32
CA TYR A 182 3.93 2.15 3.62
C TYR A 182 3.50 1.26 4.80
N PRO A 183 3.98 1.49 6.03
CA PRO A 183 3.78 0.55 7.12
C PRO A 183 2.31 0.39 7.51
N ASP A 184 1.88 -0.83 7.83
CA ASP A 184 0.63 -1.12 8.50
C ASP A 184 0.90 -1.26 10.00
N ILE A 185 0.42 -0.31 10.80
CA ILE A 185 0.74 -0.26 12.24
C ILE A 185 0.12 -1.40 13.05
N GLY A 186 -0.96 -2.01 12.56
CA GLY A 186 -1.54 -3.20 13.18
C GLY A 186 -0.70 -4.45 12.93
N ASN A 187 -0.18 -4.61 11.69
CA ASN A 187 0.77 -5.69 11.38
C ASN A 187 2.05 -5.54 12.19
N LEU A 188 2.60 -4.33 12.26
CA LEU A 188 3.77 -4.04 13.10
C LEU A 188 3.54 -4.39 14.57
N LYS A 189 2.33 -4.15 15.11
CA LYS A 189 2.01 -4.50 16.48
C LYS A 189 2.09 -6.01 16.73
N ASN A 190 1.61 -6.83 15.80
CA ASN A 190 1.76 -8.28 15.90
C ASN A 190 3.24 -8.72 15.73
N ALA A 191 3.97 -8.14 14.78
CA ALA A 191 5.39 -8.42 14.60
C ALA A 191 6.21 -8.05 15.86
N SER A 192 5.86 -6.96 16.52
CA SER A 192 6.51 -6.52 17.77
C SER A 192 6.45 -7.57 18.88
N LEU A 193 5.36 -8.34 18.94
CA LEU A 193 5.21 -9.44 19.90
C LEU A 193 6.07 -10.66 19.53
N LEU A 194 6.25 -10.94 18.22
CA LEU A 194 7.06 -12.05 17.74
C LEU A 194 8.55 -11.82 17.99
N TYR A 195 9.02 -10.59 17.79
CA TYR A 195 10.43 -10.25 17.85
C TYR A 195 10.84 -9.53 19.15
N ASN A 196 9.87 -9.24 20.03
CA ASN A 196 10.09 -8.45 21.25
C ASN A 196 10.77 -7.10 20.97
N VAL A 197 10.28 -6.39 19.94
CA VAL A 197 10.77 -5.05 19.55
C VAL A 197 9.67 -4.01 19.73
N ASP A 198 10.05 -2.75 19.93
CA ASP A 198 9.09 -1.64 20.03
C ASP A 198 8.66 -1.19 18.62
N VAL A 199 7.34 -1.08 18.39
CA VAL A 199 6.78 -0.64 17.10
C VAL A 199 7.32 0.72 16.67
N ASN A 200 7.52 1.65 17.61
CA ASN A 200 7.99 3.00 17.28
C ASN A 200 9.48 3.03 16.96
N GLU A 201 10.27 2.15 17.57
CA GLU A 201 11.69 1.98 17.21
C GLU A 201 11.79 1.41 15.78
N ASP A 202 10.96 0.43 15.44
CA ASP A 202 10.91 -0.11 14.08
C ASP A 202 10.46 0.96 13.06
N ILE A 203 9.39 1.72 13.35
CA ILE A 203 8.96 2.85 12.50
C ILE A 203 10.11 3.86 12.29
N MET A 204 10.91 4.15 13.30
CA MET A 204 12.03 5.07 13.21
C MET A 204 13.12 4.61 12.23
N THR A 205 13.26 3.31 11.97
CA THR A 205 14.20 2.78 10.96
C THR A 205 13.88 3.24 9.55
N GLY A 206 12.61 3.57 9.28
CA GLY A 206 12.10 4.08 8.00
C GLY A 206 12.20 5.59 7.81
N LYS A 207 12.87 6.32 8.72
CA LYS A 207 12.97 7.78 8.65
C LYS A 207 13.40 8.28 7.27
N GLY A 208 12.60 9.18 6.68
CA GLY A 208 12.84 9.76 5.36
C GLY A 208 12.37 8.89 4.19
N HIS A 209 11.83 7.69 4.45
CA HIS A 209 11.35 6.75 3.44
C HIS A 209 9.90 6.27 3.66
N ILE A 210 9.20 6.80 4.66
CA ILE A 210 7.78 6.48 4.90
C ILE A 210 6.92 7.44 4.09
N PHE A 211 6.12 6.93 3.15
CA PHE A 211 5.29 7.75 2.26
C PHE A 211 3.86 7.91 2.76
N ALA A 212 3.32 6.89 3.40
CA ALA A 212 2.01 6.86 4.03
C ALA A 212 1.95 5.68 5.01
N THR A 213 0.81 5.45 5.66
CA THR A 213 0.63 4.34 6.60
C THR A 213 -0.80 3.81 6.56
N HIS A 214 -0.96 2.51 6.69
CA HIS A 214 -2.25 1.90 7.01
C HIS A 214 -2.51 1.95 8.52
N LEU A 215 -3.72 2.37 8.86
CA LEU A 215 -4.25 2.27 10.21
C LEU A 215 -5.13 1.03 10.27
N LYS A 216 -4.75 0.06 11.07
CA LYS A 216 -5.46 -1.20 11.25
C LYS A 216 -5.47 -1.59 12.72
N GLU A 217 -6.63 -2.09 13.19
CA GLU A 217 -6.71 -2.68 14.52
C GLU A 217 -6.40 -4.17 14.44
N THR A 218 -5.71 -4.67 15.44
CA THR A 218 -5.34 -6.09 15.57
C THR A 218 -5.42 -6.54 17.02
N VAL A 219 -5.42 -7.86 17.22
CA VAL A 219 -5.14 -8.49 18.52
C VAL A 219 -4.04 -9.55 18.33
N PRO A 220 -3.42 -10.07 19.38
CA PRO A 220 -2.35 -11.05 19.25
C PRO A 220 -2.71 -12.22 18.32
N GLY A 221 -1.96 -12.37 17.22
CA GLY A 221 -2.15 -13.43 16.23
C GLY A 221 -3.36 -13.28 15.31
N LYS A 222 -4.17 -12.21 15.44
CA LYS A 222 -5.29 -11.92 14.54
C LYS A 222 -5.15 -10.55 13.91
N TYR A 223 -5.13 -10.52 12.59
CA TYR A 223 -4.76 -9.35 11.76
C TYR A 223 -5.93 -8.64 11.10
N ARG A 224 -7.15 -9.20 11.15
CA ARG A 224 -8.28 -8.70 10.36
C ARG A 224 -9.57 -8.76 11.17
N GLU A 225 -10.57 -7.95 10.75
CA GLU A 225 -11.92 -7.94 11.32
C GLU A 225 -11.95 -7.61 12.83
N ILE A 226 -11.09 -6.71 13.25
CA ILE A 226 -11.07 -6.17 14.61
C ILE A 226 -11.55 -4.73 14.55
N PRO A 227 -12.66 -4.36 15.24
CA PRO A 227 -13.11 -2.99 15.27
C PRO A 227 -12.08 -2.06 15.92
N PHE A 228 -11.92 -0.87 15.37
CA PHE A 228 -10.99 0.13 15.92
C PHE A 228 -11.27 0.42 17.40
N GLY A 229 -10.20 0.47 18.21
CA GLY A 229 -10.26 0.74 19.64
C GLY A 229 -10.60 -0.48 20.50
N THR A 230 -10.74 -1.68 19.92
CA THR A 230 -11.04 -2.91 20.67
C THR A 230 -9.85 -3.89 20.73
N GLY A 231 -8.73 -3.54 20.11
CA GLY A 231 -7.54 -4.38 20.02
C GLY A 231 -6.35 -3.83 20.82
N HIS A 232 -5.17 -4.07 20.30
CA HIS A 232 -3.91 -3.72 20.96
C HIS A 232 -3.03 -2.72 20.17
N THR A 233 -3.52 -2.20 19.04
CA THR A 233 -2.76 -1.24 18.23
C THR A 233 -2.66 0.10 18.95
N GLU A 234 -1.44 0.60 19.13
CA GLU A 234 -1.17 1.83 19.89
C GLU A 234 -1.26 3.09 18.98
N PHE A 235 -2.46 3.34 18.38
CA PHE A 235 -2.66 4.40 17.38
C PHE A 235 -2.08 5.74 17.77
N VAL A 236 -2.38 6.24 18.96
CA VAL A 236 -1.95 7.57 19.41
C VAL A 236 -0.41 7.65 19.48
N ARG A 237 0.23 6.61 20.00
CA ARG A 237 1.69 6.57 20.14
C ARG A 237 2.35 6.47 18.77
N ASN A 238 1.86 5.59 17.90
CA ASN A 238 2.41 5.37 16.58
C ASN A 238 2.24 6.60 15.67
N ILE A 239 1.05 7.24 15.67
CA ILE A 239 0.80 8.47 14.92
C ILE A 239 1.70 9.63 15.41
N LYS A 240 1.93 9.74 16.72
CA LYS A 240 2.90 10.74 17.25
C LYS A 240 4.32 10.50 16.75
N THR A 241 4.74 9.24 16.64
CA THR A 241 6.04 8.89 16.08
C THR A 241 6.12 9.24 14.61
N LEU A 242 5.12 8.85 13.81
CA LEU A 242 5.04 9.19 12.38
C LEU A 242 5.10 10.71 12.15
N LYS A 243 4.35 11.50 12.92
CA LYS A 243 4.37 12.97 12.85
C LYS A 243 5.75 13.59 13.14
N ARG A 244 6.57 12.95 13.98
CA ARG A 244 7.96 13.42 14.27
C ARG A 244 8.93 13.12 13.12
N LEU A 245 8.58 12.17 12.26
CA LEU A 245 9.42 11.81 11.12
C LEU A 245 9.22 12.72 9.91
N GLY A 246 8.13 13.47 9.84
CA GLY A 246 7.74 14.42 8.79
C GLY A 246 6.60 13.90 7.99
#